data_bdccbafdd29c918523d87c7e4fe04878
#
_entry.id   bdccbafdd29c918523d87c7e4fe04878
#
_cell.length_a   1.000
_cell.length_b   1.000
_cell.length_c   1.000
_cell.angle_alpha   90.00
_cell.angle_beta   90.00
_cell.angle_gamma   90.00
#
_symmetry.space_group_name_H-M   'P 1'
#
loop_
_entity.id
_entity.type
_entity.pdbx_description
1 polymer ?
#
loop_
_entity_poly.entity_id
_entity_poly.type
_entity_poly.pdbx_seq_one_letter_code
_entity_poly.pdbx_strand_id
1 'polypeptide(L)'
;MIGYVTLGTNDLQGNAPFYDAIAKEMGVGRMMDTESYIAWGEPGGAAGVALTKPFDGNEATVGNGTMVAFEAKDKQQVHRLHEIALANGGTDEGAPGPRGDADENGLVFYASYFRDRDGN
;
A
#
# COMPACT_ATOMS: atom_id res chain seq x y z
N MET A 1 -12.65 -0.62 12.57
CA MET A 1 -11.78 -0.12 13.65
C MET A 1 -10.75 0.89 13.13
N ILE A 2 -10.02 0.60 12.04
CA ILE A 2 -9.07 1.54 11.43
C ILE A 2 -9.82 2.45 10.47
N GLY A 3 -9.69 3.80 10.65
CA GLY A 3 -10.27 4.77 9.73
C GLY A 3 -9.40 4.98 8.49
N TYR A 4 -8.12 5.22 8.69
CA TYR A 4 -7.10 5.32 7.63
C TYR A 4 -5.70 5.16 8.22
N VAL A 5 -4.71 4.96 7.37
CA VAL A 5 -3.30 4.95 7.76
C VAL A 5 -2.53 5.95 6.90
N THR A 6 -1.46 6.52 7.45
CA THR A 6 -0.56 7.40 6.74
C THR A 6 0.83 6.79 6.63
N LEU A 7 1.45 6.97 5.48
CA LEU A 7 2.83 6.60 5.20
C LEU A 7 3.61 7.87 4.86
N GLY A 8 4.79 8.02 5.42
CA GLY A 8 5.63 9.19 5.20
C GLY A 8 6.28 9.18 3.81
N THR A 9 6.45 10.37 3.22
CA THR A 9 7.15 10.53 1.95
C THR A 9 8.05 11.75 1.94
N ASN A 10 9.16 11.66 1.23
CA ASN A 10 10.07 12.78 0.98
C ASN A 10 9.83 13.44 -0.40
N ASP A 11 8.96 12.85 -1.23
CA ASP A 11 8.56 13.38 -2.53
C ASP A 11 7.12 13.01 -2.81
N LEU A 12 6.19 13.78 -2.27
CA LEU A 12 4.76 13.49 -2.36
C LEU A 12 4.28 13.38 -3.81
N GLN A 13 4.62 14.36 -4.65
CA GLN A 13 4.16 14.39 -6.04
C GLN A 13 4.85 13.33 -6.90
N GLY A 14 6.12 13.05 -6.65
CA GLY A 14 6.86 12.01 -7.38
C GLY A 14 6.46 10.59 -7.00
N ASN A 15 6.03 10.37 -5.75
CA ASN A 15 5.71 9.04 -5.22
C ASN A 15 4.20 8.72 -5.22
N ALA A 16 3.33 9.72 -5.35
CA ALA A 16 1.88 9.52 -5.45
C ALA A 16 1.46 8.61 -6.63
N PRO A 17 2.07 8.66 -7.82
CA PRO A 17 1.71 7.78 -8.93
C PRO A 17 1.81 6.28 -8.61
N PHE A 18 2.69 5.88 -7.70
CA PHE A 18 2.77 4.50 -7.21
C PHE A 18 1.43 4.06 -6.60
N TYR A 19 0.87 4.88 -5.71
CA TYR A 19 -0.42 4.57 -5.07
C TYR A 19 -1.62 4.83 -5.99
N ASP A 20 -1.51 5.73 -6.95
CA ASP A 20 -2.53 5.87 -8.01
C ASP A 20 -2.71 4.55 -8.77
N ALA A 21 -1.61 3.88 -9.10
CA ALA A 21 -1.64 2.60 -9.82
C ALA A 21 -2.20 1.46 -8.94
N ILE A 22 -1.79 1.38 -7.67
CA ILE A 22 -2.32 0.41 -6.70
C ILE A 22 -3.83 0.62 -6.50
N ALA A 23 -4.24 1.86 -6.24
CA ALA A 23 -5.64 2.22 -6.02
C ALA A 23 -6.53 1.89 -7.23
N LYS A 24 -6.04 2.17 -8.44
CA LYS A 24 -6.74 1.84 -9.69
C LYS A 24 -7.03 0.35 -9.81
N GLU A 25 -6.04 -0.51 -9.52
CA GLU A 25 -6.24 -1.97 -9.50
C GLU A 25 -7.24 -2.39 -8.44
N MET A 26 -7.28 -1.71 -7.31
CA MET A 26 -8.22 -1.97 -6.22
C MET A 26 -9.60 -1.33 -6.42
N GLY A 27 -9.81 -0.59 -7.52
CA GLY A 27 -11.09 0.01 -7.86
C GLY A 27 -11.43 1.29 -7.09
N VAL A 28 -10.42 1.95 -6.51
CA VAL A 28 -10.59 3.23 -5.79
C VAL A 28 -9.67 4.31 -6.38
N GLY A 29 -9.87 5.55 -5.97
CA GLY A 29 -9.09 6.69 -6.44
C GLY A 29 -8.67 7.61 -5.30
N ARG A 30 -8.13 8.78 -5.66
CA ARG A 30 -7.82 9.83 -4.69
C ARG A 30 -9.11 10.36 -4.08
N MET A 31 -9.20 10.31 -2.76
CA MET A 31 -10.30 10.89 -1.99
C MET A 31 -9.90 12.23 -1.34
N MET A 32 -8.60 12.53 -1.27
CA MET A 32 -8.06 13.80 -0.80
C MET A 32 -6.74 14.06 -1.53
N ASP A 33 -6.52 15.33 -1.92
CA ASP A 33 -5.32 15.76 -2.64
C ASP A 33 -4.96 17.18 -2.22
N THR A 34 -3.93 17.31 -1.41
CA THR A 34 -3.40 18.58 -0.94
C THR A 34 -1.90 18.68 -1.18
N GLU A 35 -1.28 19.82 -0.88
CA GLU A 35 0.18 19.98 -1.03
C GLU A 35 1.01 19.11 -0.10
N SER A 36 0.44 18.64 1.02
CA SER A 36 1.15 17.87 2.04
C SER A 36 0.63 16.46 2.24
N TYR A 37 -0.52 16.14 1.63
CA TYR A 37 -1.26 14.93 1.93
C TYR A 37 -2.09 14.48 0.73
N ILE A 38 -1.94 13.22 0.32
CA ILE A 38 -2.78 12.59 -0.70
C ILE A 38 -3.29 11.28 -0.13
N ALA A 39 -4.61 11.05 -0.21
CA ALA A 39 -5.24 9.83 0.28
C ALA A 39 -6.03 9.13 -0.81
N TRP A 40 -5.97 7.82 -0.79
CA TRP A 40 -6.71 6.92 -1.68
C TRP A 40 -7.67 6.07 -0.87
N GLY A 41 -8.84 5.85 -1.43
CA GLY A 41 -9.88 5.04 -0.81
C GLY A 41 -11.25 5.39 -1.37
N GLU A 42 -12.29 4.90 -0.71
CA GLU A 42 -13.68 5.21 -1.03
C GLU A 42 -14.29 5.98 0.15
N PRO A 43 -14.84 7.19 -0.08
CA PRO A 43 -15.50 7.94 0.99
C PRO A 43 -16.61 7.11 1.65
N GLY A 44 -16.51 6.92 2.96
CA GLY A 44 -17.46 6.09 3.70
C GLY A 44 -17.27 4.58 3.54
N GLY A 45 -16.26 4.16 2.80
CA GLY A 45 -15.92 2.75 2.60
C GLY A 45 -14.94 2.19 3.63
N ALA A 46 -14.16 1.21 3.22
CA ALA A 46 -13.09 0.63 4.03
C ALA A 46 -11.97 1.64 4.30
N ALA A 47 -11.06 1.29 5.21
CA ALA A 47 -9.93 2.15 5.56
C ALA A 47 -9.08 2.50 4.34
N GLY A 48 -8.78 3.78 4.19
CA GLY A 48 -7.90 4.29 3.14
C GLY A 48 -6.44 4.32 3.54
N VAL A 49 -5.57 4.53 2.55
CA VAL A 49 -4.14 4.80 2.73
C VAL A 49 -3.80 6.19 2.25
N ALA A 50 -2.85 6.84 2.90
CA ALA A 50 -2.38 8.15 2.47
C ALA A 50 -0.86 8.23 2.47
N LEU A 51 -0.32 9.03 1.55
CA LEU A 51 1.04 9.57 1.64
C LEU A 51 0.99 10.96 2.26
N THR A 52 1.92 11.23 3.17
CA THR A 52 2.00 12.52 3.84
C THR A 52 3.44 13.01 3.97
N LYS A 53 3.62 14.30 3.80
CA LYS A 53 4.83 14.96 4.31
C LYS A 53 4.77 14.90 5.83
N PRO A 54 5.87 14.56 6.54
CA PRO A 54 5.86 14.50 7.99
C PRO A 54 5.40 15.82 8.62
N PHE A 55 4.55 15.70 9.64
CA PHE A 55 3.95 16.86 10.32
C PHE A 55 5.01 17.80 10.94
N ASP A 56 6.11 17.24 11.42
CA ASP A 56 7.21 18.02 12.04
C ASP A 56 8.13 18.69 11.02
N GLY A 57 7.92 18.47 9.71
CA GLY A 57 8.76 19.05 8.64
C GLY A 57 10.11 18.37 8.44
N ASN A 58 10.44 17.36 9.24
CA ASN A 58 11.66 16.57 9.08
C ASN A 58 11.52 15.55 7.96
N GLU A 59 12.62 14.92 7.58
CA GLU A 59 12.64 13.85 6.58
C GLU A 59 11.79 12.67 7.03
N ALA A 60 11.00 12.10 6.12
CA ALA A 60 10.27 10.88 6.36
C ALA A 60 11.24 9.70 6.47
N THR A 61 10.98 8.83 7.44
CA THR A 61 11.70 7.57 7.63
C THR A 61 10.73 6.41 7.63
N VAL A 62 11.23 5.22 7.31
CA VAL A 62 10.44 3.99 7.43
C VAL A 62 10.38 3.55 8.90
N GLY A 63 9.24 3.06 9.34
CA GLY A 63 9.12 2.44 10.65
C GLY A 63 9.57 0.99 10.62
N ASN A 64 10.64 0.65 11.32
CA ASN A 64 11.09 -0.74 11.41
C ASN A 64 10.01 -1.58 12.14
N GLY A 65 9.44 -2.55 11.44
CA GLY A 65 8.31 -3.35 11.93
C GLY A 65 6.94 -2.82 11.51
N THR A 66 6.86 -1.65 10.88
CA THR A 66 5.60 -1.13 10.34
C THR A 66 5.31 -1.76 8.98
N MET A 67 4.08 -2.22 8.80
CA MET A 67 3.58 -2.76 7.54
C MET A 67 2.09 -2.43 7.39
N VAL A 68 1.68 -2.09 6.19
CA VAL A 68 0.28 -1.93 5.83
C VAL A 68 -0.10 -3.04 4.85
N ALA A 69 -1.12 -3.81 5.17
CA ALA A 69 -1.62 -4.86 4.29
C ALA A 69 -2.84 -4.37 3.51
N PHE A 70 -2.81 -4.56 2.19
CA PHE A 70 -3.98 -4.40 1.34
C PHE A 70 -4.71 -5.74 1.21
N GLU A 71 -6.00 -5.73 1.41
CA GLU A 71 -6.82 -6.93 1.23
C GLU A 71 -7.13 -7.13 -0.26
N ALA A 72 -6.55 -8.15 -0.85
CA ALA A 72 -6.83 -8.55 -2.23
C ALA A 72 -8.04 -9.48 -2.30
N LYS A 73 -8.86 -9.34 -3.33
CA LYS A 73 -10.08 -10.14 -3.52
C LYS A 73 -9.80 -11.60 -3.92
N ASP A 74 -8.64 -11.86 -4.51
CA ASP A 74 -8.23 -13.19 -4.98
C ASP A 74 -6.71 -13.26 -5.19
N LYS A 75 -6.19 -14.47 -5.45
CA LYS A 75 -4.76 -14.70 -5.69
C LYS A 75 -4.24 -13.94 -6.91
N GLN A 76 -5.05 -13.81 -7.96
CA GLN A 76 -4.69 -13.11 -9.17
C GLN A 76 -4.47 -11.62 -8.89
N GLN A 77 -5.27 -11.03 -8.01
CA GLN A 77 -5.07 -9.63 -7.60
C GLN A 77 -3.80 -9.47 -6.77
N VAL A 78 -3.42 -10.43 -5.94
CA VAL A 78 -2.12 -10.41 -5.24
C VAL A 78 -0.97 -10.33 -6.26
N HIS A 79 -1.02 -11.12 -7.33
CA HIS A 79 -0.02 -11.08 -8.40
C HIS A 79 -0.01 -9.71 -9.11
N ARG A 80 -1.18 -9.20 -9.51
CA ARG A 80 -1.26 -7.91 -10.22
C ARG A 80 -0.77 -6.75 -9.37
N LEU A 81 -1.13 -6.70 -8.10
CA LEU A 81 -0.66 -5.64 -7.19
C LEU A 81 0.86 -5.68 -7.01
N HIS A 82 1.44 -6.86 -6.91
CA HIS A 82 2.91 -7.01 -6.84
C HIS A 82 3.58 -6.52 -8.13
N GLU A 83 3.09 -6.93 -9.29
CA GLU A 83 3.59 -6.49 -10.60
C GLU A 83 3.49 -4.97 -10.77
N ILE A 84 2.34 -4.38 -10.39
CA ILE A 84 2.10 -2.94 -10.43
C ILE A 84 3.08 -2.20 -9.52
N ALA A 85 3.29 -2.69 -8.31
CA ALA A 85 4.23 -2.09 -7.36
C ALA A 85 5.64 -2.04 -7.94
N LEU A 86 6.13 -3.15 -8.48
CA LEU A 86 7.47 -3.20 -9.09
C LEU A 86 7.58 -2.34 -10.36
N ALA A 87 6.54 -2.31 -11.18
CA ALA A 87 6.49 -1.48 -12.40
C ALA A 87 6.47 0.02 -12.10
N ASN A 88 6.04 0.43 -10.91
CA ASN A 88 5.98 1.83 -10.47
C ASN A 88 7.10 2.23 -9.50
N GLY A 89 8.19 1.48 -9.47
CA GLY A 89 9.40 1.82 -8.73
C GLY A 89 9.48 1.23 -7.32
N GLY A 90 8.57 0.35 -6.96
CA GLY A 90 8.65 -0.42 -5.72
C GLY A 90 9.75 -1.48 -5.74
N THR A 91 10.09 -1.97 -4.57
CA THR A 91 11.11 -3.00 -4.37
C THR A 91 10.45 -4.30 -3.92
N ASP A 92 10.84 -5.42 -4.50
CA ASP A 92 10.37 -6.76 -4.10
C ASP A 92 10.88 -7.13 -2.70
N GLU A 93 9.96 -7.57 -1.85
CA GLU A 93 10.25 -8.11 -0.51
C GLU A 93 9.62 -9.49 -0.30
N GLY A 94 9.03 -10.06 -1.32
CA GLY A 94 8.46 -11.40 -1.30
C GLY A 94 7.49 -11.64 -2.43
N ALA A 95 7.84 -12.54 -3.37
CA ALA A 95 7.00 -12.88 -4.51
C ALA A 95 5.64 -13.45 -4.08
N PRO A 96 4.60 -13.28 -4.92
CA PRO A 96 3.28 -13.86 -4.64
C PRO A 96 3.35 -15.38 -4.41
N GLY A 97 2.71 -15.84 -3.35
CA GLY A 97 2.67 -17.25 -3.02
C GLY A 97 2.08 -17.51 -1.63
N PRO A 98 1.91 -18.80 -1.29
CA PRO A 98 1.44 -19.19 0.02
C PRO A 98 2.50 -18.87 1.10
N ARG A 99 2.02 -18.58 2.29
CA ARG A 99 2.82 -18.37 3.50
C ARG A 99 2.34 -19.32 4.60
N GLY A 100 3.20 -20.25 4.98
CA GLY A 100 2.87 -21.28 5.95
C GLY A 100 1.95 -22.37 5.40
N ASP A 101 1.50 -23.21 6.32
CA ASP A 101 0.58 -24.33 6.03
C ASP A 101 -0.88 -23.88 6.10
N ALA A 102 -1.77 -24.72 5.59
CA ALA A 102 -3.21 -24.48 5.72
C ALA A 102 -3.62 -24.50 7.19
N ASP A 103 -4.56 -23.62 7.55
CA ASP A 103 -5.17 -23.60 8.87
C ASP A 103 -6.15 -24.79 9.06
N GLU A 104 -6.80 -24.85 10.22
CA GLU A 104 -7.77 -25.89 10.55
C GLU A 104 -8.98 -25.96 9.59
N ASN A 105 -9.26 -24.87 8.85
CA ASN A 105 -10.32 -24.78 7.83
C ASN A 105 -9.81 -25.03 6.41
N GLY A 106 -8.53 -25.38 6.25
CA GLY A 106 -7.89 -25.58 4.95
C GLY A 106 -7.53 -24.30 4.22
N LEU A 107 -7.57 -23.14 4.90
CA LEU A 107 -7.19 -21.84 4.32
C LEU A 107 -5.69 -21.61 4.45
N VAL A 108 -5.08 -21.16 3.35
CA VAL A 108 -3.66 -20.80 3.28
C VAL A 108 -3.56 -19.30 3.15
N PHE A 109 -2.74 -18.67 3.98
CA PHE A 109 -2.40 -17.26 3.83
C PHE A 109 -1.57 -17.08 2.55
N TYR A 110 -2.13 -16.33 1.60
CA TYR A 110 -1.51 -16.07 0.30
C TYR A 110 -1.19 -14.60 0.18
N ALA A 111 0.07 -14.27 -0.01
CA ALA A 111 0.52 -12.88 0.01
C ALA A 111 1.71 -12.62 -0.92
N SER A 112 1.95 -11.34 -1.17
CA SER A 112 3.20 -10.81 -1.69
C SER A 112 3.61 -9.61 -0.86
N TYR A 113 4.88 -9.25 -0.92
CA TYR A 113 5.42 -8.11 -0.18
C TYR A 113 6.24 -7.22 -1.09
N PHE A 114 6.10 -5.94 -0.93
CA PHE A 114 6.89 -4.93 -1.63
C PHE A 114 7.08 -3.70 -0.75
N ARG A 115 8.05 -2.89 -1.07
CA ARG A 115 8.21 -1.54 -0.52
C ARG A 115 7.83 -0.53 -1.57
N ASP A 116 7.26 0.59 -1.12
CA ASP A 116 7.04 1.73 -1.99
C ASP A 116 8.37 2.47 -2.29
N ARG A 117 8.31 3.59 -3.01
CA ARG A 117 9.51 4.35 -3.40
C ARG A 117 10.20 5.05 -2.24
N ASP A 118 9.52 5.26 -1.13
CA ASP A 118 10.10 5.79 0.11
C ASP A 118 10.66 4.69 1.02
N GLY A 119 10.40 3.43 0.68
CA GLY A 119 10.83 2.27 1.47
C GLY A 119 9.79 1.81 2.51
N ASN A 120 8.60 2.39 2.50
CA ASN A 120 7.51 1.92 3.36
C ASN A 120 7.11 0.50 3.02
#